data_476b6e6a98b726b81b46d1afc19d20cd
#
_entry.id   476b6e6a98b726b81b46d1afc19d20cd
#
_cell.length_a   1.000
_cell.length_b   1.000
_cell.length_c   1.000
_cell.angle_alpha   90.00
_cell.angle_beta   90.00
_cell.angle_gamma   90.00
#
_symmetry.space_group_name_H-M   'P 1'
#
loop_
_entity.id
_entity.type
_entity.pdbx_description
1 polymer ?
#
loop_
_entity_poly.entity_id
_entity_poly.type
_entity_poly.pdbx_seq_one_letter_code
_entity_poly.pdbx_strand_id
1 'polypeptide(L)'
;MPCEDEFIVDVKVDKGKLMLSTMSVAEDFSTSTATIWESADEGAHWKKAFEEQFVSDEAGEIYINAVIHFVGQGGILQICQWPKENAKAEYSKIYYANDLENGFMEEVKSDYDMKNLGSTYFLSEDNLYGWDIMSSELLCLDLKKGTVQKTQFDDVDMLLDVVFDEPFAYIIYLSKEYAYTGMKYNVLAQRVEDAPVFEAMVKELGKKGYNMITGVRFYPCMKEDKEIYRYVCPDGVFEFDDSGSKKISASVPWGKNEEVDFEKAEVISDEKLLVYYTGSSGKNSYMRIDEIDLEKNES
;
A
#
# COMPACT_ATOMS: atom_id res chain seq x y z
N MET A 1 -11.89 -16.85 3.64
CA MET A 1 -11.56 -15.58 4.30
C MET A 1 -12.26 -15.54 5.65
N PRO A 2 -11.67 -14.92 6.68
CA PRO A 2 -12.26 -14.90 8.03
C PRO A 2 -13.52 -14.02 8.16
N CYS A 3 -13.78 -13.16 7.17
CA CYS A 3 -14.77 -12.09 7.26
C CYS A 3 -15.52 -11.93 5.93
N GLU A 4 -16.79 -12.32 5.90
CA GLU A 4 -17.64 -12.15 4.70
C GLU A 4 -18.17 -10.71 4.56
N ASP A 5 -18.26 -9.97 5.69
CA ASP A 5 -18.87 -8.63 5.77
C ASP A 5 -17.88 -7.50 6.09
N GLU A 6 -16.57 -7.76 5.98
CA GLU A 6 -15.51 -6.77 6.25
C GLU A 6 -14.77 -6.40 4.96
N PHE A 7 -14.31 -5.16 4.90
CA PHE A 7 -13.45 -4.69 3.82
C PHE A 7 -11.99 -5.01 4.16
N ILE A 8 -11.27 -5.60 3.22
CA ILE A 8 -9.83 -5.77 3.33
C ILE A 8 -9.18 -4.40 3.17
N VAL A 9 -8.29 -4.06 4.09
CA VAL A 9 -7.55 -2.80 4.08
C VAL A 9 -6.10 -3.04 3.67
N ASP A 10 -5.45 -4.04 4.29
CA ASP A 10 -4.05 -4.32 4.03
C ASP A 10 -3.74 -5.80 4.28
N VAL A 11 -2.67 -6.27 3.65
CA VAL A 11 -2.18 -7.65 3.77
C VAL A 11 -0.67 -7.61 3.95
N LYS A 12 -0.15 -8.56 4.74
CA LYS A 12 1.29 -8.69 5.00
C LYS A 12 1.68 -10.14 5.25
N VAL A 13 2.86 -10.49 4.80
CA VAL A 13 3.54 -11.73 5.19
C VAL A 13 4.67 -11.39 6.17
N ASP A 14 4.61 -11.92 7.39
CA ASP A 14 5.65 -11.74 8.39
C ASP A 14 6.05 -13.09 9.01
N LYS A 15 7.34 -13.45 8.86
CA LYS A 15 7.91 -14.70 9.41
C LYS A 15 7.09 -15.95 9.11
N GLY A 16 6.54 -16.05 7.89
CA GLY A 16 5.70 -17.18 7.45
C GLY A 16 4.26 -17.14 7.96
N LYS A 17 3.85 -16.08 8.63
CA LYS A 17 2.45 -15.82 8.96
C LYS A 17 1.85 -14.85 7.95
N LEU A 18 0.62 -15.14 7.55
CA LEU A 18 -0.21 -14.23 6.80
C LEU A 18 -1.00 -13.36 7.76
N MET A 19 -0.91 -12.06 7.61
CA MET A 19 -1.64 -11.06 8.37
C MET A 19 -2.59 -10.31 7.45
N LEU A 20 -3.79 -10.04 7.96
CA LEU A 20 -4.83 -9.35 7.23
C LEU A 20 -5.39 -8.25 8.12
N SER A 21 -5.42 -7.04 7.62
CA SER A 21 -6.15 -5.93 8.23
C SER A 21 -7.50 -5.77 7.53
N THR A 22 -8.55 -5.70 8.31
CA THR A 22 -9.91 -5.50 7.82
C THR A 22 -10.62 -4.38 8.55
N MET A 23 -11.65 -3.86 7.92
CA MET A 23 -12.53 -2.84 8.46
C MET A 23 -13.99 -3.23 8.22
N SER A 24 -14.84 -3.03 9.21
CA SER A 24 -16.29 -3.01 9.04
C SER A 24 -16.86 -1.67 9.50
N VAL A 25 -17.96 -1.26 8.88
CA VAL A 25 -18.65 0.01 9.19
C VAL A 25 -20.13 -0.29 9.39
N ALA A 26 -20.73 0.30 10.43
CA ALA A 26 -22.16 0.19 10.65
C ALA A 26 -22.96 0.82 9.49
N GLU A 27 -24.19 0.36 9.26
CA GLU A 27 -25.05 0.86 8.16
C GLU A 27 -25.28 2.38 8.21
N ASP A 28 -25.30 2.97 9.40
CA ASP A 28 -25.45 4.40 9.61
C ASP A 28 -24.13 5.17 9.66
N PHE A 29 -22.99 4.46 9.46
CA PHE A 29 -21.62 4.98 9.52
C PHE A 29 -21.23 5.62 10.86
N SER A 30 -21.97 5.35 11.93
CA SER A 30 -21.68 5.88 13.27
C SER A 30 -20.57 5.13 13.99
N THR A 31 -20.23 3.94 13.51
CA THR A 31 -19.26 3.04 14.13
C THR A 31 -18.41 2.37 13.07
N SER A 32 -17.11 2.29 13.33
CA SER A 32 -16.15 1.53 12.50
C SER A 32 -15.35 0.59 13.39
N THR A 33 -15.14 -0.65 12.94
CA THR A 33 -14.32 -1.63 13.65
C THR A 33 -13.11 -1.96 12.78
N ALA A 34 -11.91 -1.80 13.35
CA ALA A 34 -10.66 -2.22 12.73
C ALA A 34 -10.21 -3.54 13.34
N THR A 35 -9.86 -4.51 12.51
CA THR A 35 -9.49 -5.86 12.95
C THR A 35 -8.18 -6.29 12.28
N ILE A 36 -7.31 -6.98 13.05
CA ILE A 36 -6.17 -7.71 12.51
C ILE A 36 -6.41 -9.20 12.70
N TRP A 37 -6.26 -9.94 11.61
CA TRP A 37 -6.33 -11.39 11.57
C TRP A 37 -4.95 -11.96 11.29
N GLU A 38 -4.63 -13.11 11.89
CA GLU A 38 -3.40 -13.89 11.65
C GLU A 38 -3.73 -15.30 11.21
N SER A 39 -2.98 -15.82 10.26
CA SER A 39 -2.96 -17.22 9.87
C SER A 39 -1.52 -17.72 9.85
N ALA A 40 -1.30 -18.91 10.45
CA ALA A 40 -0.02 -19.59 10.46
C ALA A 40 0.03 -20.78 9.46
N ASP A 41 -1.02 -20.98 8.68
CA ASP A 41 -1.22 -22.09 7.78
C ASP A 41 -1.76 -21.64 6.41
N GLU A 42 -1.13 -20.62 5.86
CA GLU A 42 -1.39 -20.09 4.51
C GLU A 42 -2.87 -19.69 4.29
N GLY A 43 -3.54 -19.18 5.34
CA GLY A 43 -4.93 -18.73 5.25
C GLY A 43 -5.98 -19.82 5.44
N ALA A 44 -5.60 -21.07 5.79
CA ALA A 44 -6.56 -22.14 6.05
C ALA A 44 -7.36 -21.90 7.35
N HIS A 45 -6.70 -21.38 8.38
CA HIS A 45 -7.34 -21.00 9.64
C HIS A 45 -6.88 -19.60 10.08
N TRP A 46 -7.81 -18.81 10.58
CA TRP A 46 -7.57 -17.45 11.01
C TRP A 46 -7.93 -17.27 12.48
N LYS A 47 -7.13 -16.50 13.18
CA LYS A 47 -7.45 -16.01 14.52
C LYS A 47 -7.39 -14.49 14.52
N LYS A 48 -8.24 -13.89 15.34
CA LYS A 48 -8.24 -12.46 15.59
C LYS A 48 -7.06 -12.12 16.51
N ALA A 49 -6.15 -11.26 16.04
CA ALA A 49 -5.00 -10.78 16.80
C ALA A 49 -5.28 -9.43 17.48
N PHE A 50 -6.09 -8.59 16.82
CA PHE A 50 -6.53 -7.30 17.33
C PHE A 50 -7.94 -7.01 16.86
N GLU A 51 -8.73 -6.32 17.68
CA GLU A 51 -10.04 -5.78 17.30
C GLU A 51 -10.34 -4.57 18.17
N GLU A 52 -10.69 -3.46 17.56
CA GLU A 52 -11.13 -2.26 18.26
C GLU A 52 -12.25 -1.57 17.50
N GLN A 53 -13.27 -1.15 18.24
CA GLN A 53 -14.42 -0.45 17.72
C GLN A 53 -14.31 1.04 18.05
N PHE A 54 -14.49 1.87 17.06
CA PHE A 54 -14.49 3.32 17.16
C PHE A 54 -15.88 3.84 16.89
N VAL A 55 -16.31 4.78 17.72
CA VAL A 55 -17.63 5.41 17.63
C VAL A 55 -17.43 6.87 17.27
N SER A 56 -18.22 7.39 16.34
CA SER A 56 -18.17 8.81 15.96
C SER A 56 -18.53 9.72 17.14
N ASP A 57 -17.95 10.91 17.18
CA ASP A 57 -18.16 11.88 18.27
C ASP A 57 -19.64 12.30 18.41
N GLU A 58 -20.39 12.32 17.28
CA GLU A 58 -21.83 12.59 17.23
C GLU A 58 -22.53 11.53 16.36
N ALA A 59 -23.04 10.48 17.02
CA ALA A 59 -23.71 9.38 16.33
C ALA A 59 -24.90 9.87 15.48
N GLY A 60 -24.85 9.53 14.19
CA GLY A 60 -25.87 9.92 13.22
C GLY A 60 -25.60 11.21 12.46
N GLU A 61 -24.66 12.05 12.88
CA GLU A 61 -24.26 13.30 12.21
C GLU A 61 -22.84 13.25 11.64
N ILE A 62 -21.98 12.41 12.19
CA ILE A 62 -20.59 12.22 11.78
C ILE A 62 -20.37 10.78 11.34
N TYR A 63 -19.80 10.59 10.15
CA TYR A 63 -19.32 9.32 9.66
C TYR A 63 -17.94 9.03 10.21
N ILE A 64 -17.64 7.75 10.47
CA ILE A 64 -16.32 7.31 10.94
C ILE A 64 -15.81 6.13 10.12
N ASN A 65 -14.49 6.12 9.91
CA ASN A 65 -13.77 5.05 9.26
C ASN A 65 -12.43 4.84 10.00
N ALA A 66 -12.10 3.60 10.32
CA ALA A 66 -10.88 3.24 11.01
C ALA A 66 -10.14 2.14 10.22
N VAL A 67 -8.95 2.43 9.75
CA VAL A 67 -8.14 1.52 8.92
C VAL A 67 -6.76 1.29 9.52
N ILE A 68 -6.23 0.09 9.38
CA ILE A 68 -4.89 -0.26 9.84
C ILE A 68 -4.04 -0.63 8.61
N HIS A 69 -2.88 0.03 8.48
CA HIS A 69 -1.85 -0.31 7.51
C HIS A 69 -0.63 -0.89 8.22
N PHE A 70 -0.08 -1.98 7.68
CA PHE A 70 1.12 -2.61 8.21
C PHE A 70 2.37 -1.82 7.82
N VAL A 71 3.25 -1.57 8.80
CA VAL A 71 4.51 -0.85 8.60
C VAL A 71 5.63 -1.55 9.39
N GLY A 72 6.61 -2.11 8.70
CA GLY A 72 7.68 -2.86 9.38
C GLY A 72 7.11 -3.99 10.26
N GLN A 73 7.45 -4.06 11.53
CA GLN A 73 6.87 -5.00 12.52
C GLN A 73 5.62 -4.45 13.20
N GLY A 74 5.30 -3.18 12.95
CA GLY A 74 4.20 -2.45 13.55
C GLY A 74 3.08 -2.12 12.57
N GLY A 75 2.41 -1.00 12.84
CA GLY A 75 1.33 -0.53 12.00
C GLY A 75 0.91 0.90 12.30
N ILE A 76 0.14 1.44 11.39
CA ILE A 76 -0.52 2.73 11.50
C ILE A 76 -2.03 2.51 11.53
N LEU A 77 -2.69 2.96 12.58
CA LEU A 77 -4.15 3.06 12.64
C LEU A 77 -4.55 4.49 12.30
N GLN A 78 -5.28 4.65 11.22
CA GLN A 78 -5.85 5.93 10.81
C GLN A 78 -7.35 5.92 11.08
N ILE A 79 -7.84 6.94 11.81
CA ILE A 79 -9.26 7.17 12.07
C ILE A 79 -9.66 8.45 11.37
N CYS A 80 -10.53 8.34 10.37
CA CYS A 80 -11.10 9.48 9.65
C CYS A 80 -12.53 9.73 10.10
N GLN A 81 -12.88 10.99 10.32
CA GLN A 81 -14.25 11.39 10.64
C GLN A 81 -14.66 12.57 9.77
N TRP A 82 -15.90 12.58 9.28
CA TRP A 82 -16.43 13.68 8.48
C TRP A 82 -17.94 13.85 8.70
N PRO A 83 -18.44 15.10 8.81
CA PRO A 83 -19.86 15.38 8.92
C PRO A 83 -20.62 14.94 7.67
N LYS A 84 -21.82 14.36 7.85
CA LYS A 84 -22.72 13.95 6.75
C LYS A 84 -23.01 15.06 5.77
N GLU A 85 -23.21 16.27 6.27
CA GLU A 85 -23.59 17.42 5.44
C GLU A 85 -22.40 18.14 4.79
N ASN A 86 -21.18 17.92 5.27
CA ASN A 86 -19.99 18.64 4.81
C ASN A 86 -18.69 17.81 4.86
N ALA A 87 -18.47 16.99 3.85
CA ALA A 87 -17.25 16.19 3.72
C ALA A 87 -15.93 17.03 3.72
N LYS A 88 -15.99 18.36 3.52
CA LYS A 88 -14.80 19.22 3.59
C LYS A 88 -14.30 19.46 5.03
N ALA A 89 -15.12 19.16 6.03
CA ALA A 89 -14.72 19.23 7.44
C ALA A 89 -14.15 17.91 7.97
N GLU A 90 -13.71 17.04 7.08
CA GLU A 90 -13.02 15.80 7.42
C GLU A 90 -11.77 16.06 8.25
N TYR A 91 -11.56 15.24 9.27
CA TYR A 91 -10.33 15.23 10.05
C TYR A 91 -9.86 13.79 10.31
N SER A 92 -8.56 13.61 10.46
CA SER A 92 -7.94 12.32 10.73
C SER A 92 -7.12 12.35 12.00
N LYS A 93 -7.18 11.25 12.75
CA LYS A 93 -6.24 10.91 13.81
C LYS A 93 -5.39 9.73 13.37
N ILE A 94 -4.12 9.77 13.71
CA ILE A 94 -3.19 8.67 13.45
C ILE A 94 -2.62 8.17 14.76
N TYR A 95 -2.66 6.85 14.92
CA TYR A 95 -1.99 6.14 16.00
C TYR A 95 -0.95 5.22 15.38
N TYR A 96 0.15 5.00 16.07
CA TYR A 96 1.16 4.07 15.61
C TYR A 96 1.50 3.02 16.66
N ALA A 97 1.97 1.87 16.20
CA ALA A 97 2.55 0.82 17.00
C ALA A 97 3.86 0.39 16.35
N ASN A 98 4.95 0.35 17.11
CA ASN A 98 6.21 -0.23 16.65
C ASN A 98 6.15 -1.75 16.58
N ASP A 99 5.25 -2.35 17.35
CA ASP A 99 4.99 -3.77 17.43
C ASP A 99 3.50 -3.97 17.67
N LEU A 100 2.84 -4.72 16.80
CA LEU A 100 1.40 -4.97 16.86
C LEU A 100 0.99 -5.81 18.08
N GLU A 101 1.89 -6.61 18.66
CA GLU A 101 1.61 -7.40 19.87
C GLU A 101 1.29 -6.50 21.08
N ASN A 102 1.81 -5.27 21.09
CA ASN A 102 1.59 -4.29 22.16
C ASN A 102 0.41 -3.33 21.88
N GLY A 103 -0.23 -3.44 20.72
CA GLY A 103 -1.34 -2.59 20.29
C GLY A 103 -0.92 -1.18 19.88
N PHE A 104 -1.91 -0.38 19.48
CA PHE A 104 -1.72 1.02 19.06
C PHE A 104 -1.79 1.91 20.30
N MET A 105 -0.66 2.44 20.76
CA MET A 105 -0.58 3.10 22.06
C MET A 105 -0.41 4.62 22.02
N GLU A 106 0.01 5.20 20.90
CA GLU A 106 0.30 6.63 20.86
C GLU A 106 -0.39 7.32 19.68
N GLU A 107 -1.19 8.34 20.00
CA GLU A 107 -1.72 9.27 19.01
C GLU A 107 -0.60 10.17 18.50
N VAL A 108 -0.43 10.21 17.19
CA VAL A 108 0.52 11.12 16.56
C VAL A 108 -0.08 12.53 16.55
N LYS A 109 0.46 13.39 17.41
CA LYS A 109 0.05 14.80 17.44
C LYS A 109 0.83 15.55 16.36
N SER A 110 0.14 16.08 15.37
CA SER A 110 0.74 16.86 14.30
C SER A 110 -0.19 17.97 13.87
N ASP A 111 0.40 19.11 13.46
CA ASP A 111 -0.33 20.20 12.81
C ASP A 111 -0.60 19.90 11.32
N TYR A 112 -0.11 18.78 10.79
CA TYR A 112 -0.35 18.34 9.44
C TYR A 112 -1.69 17.61 9.32
N ASP A 113 -2.46 17.95 8.29
CA ASP A 113 -3.72 17.26 7.99
C ASP A 113 -3.43 15.89 7.36
N MET A 114 -3.63 14.83 8.13
CA MET A 114 -3.29 13.46 7.78
C MET A 114 -4.28 12.79 6.81
N LYS A 115 -5.38 13.45 6.45
CA LYS A 115 -6.42 12.84 5.59
C LYS A 115 -5.94 12.52 4.17
N ASN A 116 -4.90 13.22 3.69
CA ASN A 116 -4.34 13.02 2.35
C ASN A 116 -3.13 12.07 2.34
N LEU A 117 -2.83 11.45 3.48
CA LEU A 117 -1.70 10.53 3.56
C LEU A 117 -2.00 9.27 2.75
N GLY A 118 -1.09 8.88 1.86
CA GLY A 118 -1.19 7.65 1.07
C GLY A 118 -1.17 6.40 1.95
N SER A 119 -1.47 5.26 1.38
CA SER A 119 -1.58 3.97 2.10
C SER A 119 -0.25 3.24 2.29
N THR A 120 0.86 3.77 1.79
CA THR A 120 2.19 3.16 1.91
C THR A 120 3.06 4.00 2.83
N TYR A 121 3.75 3.33 3.74
CA TYR A 121 4.55 3.96 4.77
C TYR A 121 5.86 3.23 5.00
N PHE A 122 6.82 3.96 5.53
CA PHE A 122 8.07 3.42 6.06
C PHE A 122 8.34 4.03 7.43
N LEU A 123 8.67 3.19 8.41
CA LEU A 123 8.99 3.63 9.77
C LEU A 123 10.49 3.39 10.03
N SER A 124 11.24 4.43 10.35
CA SER A 124 12.63 4.35 10.77
C SER A 124 12.82 5.13 12.06
N GLU A 125 13.21 4.45 13.12
CA GLU A 125 13.30 5.02 14.48
C GLU A 125 11.98 5.69 14.90
N ASP A 126 12.00 7.01 15.04
CA ASP A 126 10.86 7.84 15.43
C ASP A 126 10.27 8.63 14.25
N ASN A 127 10.63 8.28 13.01
CA ASN A 127 10.16 8.97 11.82
C ASN A 127 9.28 8.08 10.97
N LEU A 128 8.08 8.57 10.67
CA LEU A 128 7.17 7.98 9.71
C LEU A 128 7.34 8.68 8.36
N TYR A 129 7.73 7.91 7.35
CA TYR A 129 7.79 8.37 5.97
C TYR A 129 6.52 7.93 5.25
N GLY A 130 5.95 8.82 4.49
CA GLY A 130 4.76 8.61 3.69
C GLY A 130 4.73 9.60 2.52
N TRP A 131 3.59 9.75 1.90
CA TRP A 131 3.40 10.72 0.82
C TRP A 131 2.00 11.31 0.87
N ASP A 132 1.88 12.55 0.41
CA ASP A 132 0.61 13.27 0.31
C ASP A 132 0.07 13.14 -1.10
N ILE A 133 -1.09 12.49 -1.23
CA ILE A 133 -1.75 12.22 -2.52
C ILE A 133 -2.14 13.52 -3.22
N MET A 134 -2.53 14.54 -2.46
CA MET A 134 -3.06 15.80 -3.02
C MET A 134 -1.97 16.81 -3.39
N SER A 135 -0.92 16.90 -2.56
CA SER A 135 0.17 17.85 -2.80
C SER A 135 1.34 17.27 -3.59
N SER A 136 1.34 15.96 -3.83
CA SER A 136 2.42 15.25 -4.52
C SER A 136 3.79 15.44 -3.85
N GLU A 137 3.81 15.35 -2.52
CA GLU A 137 5.00 15.52 -1.68
C GLU A 137 5.33 14.24 -0.94
N LEU A 138 6.62 13.92 -0.79
CA LEU A 138 7.03 12.97 0.23
C LEU A 138 7.04 13.66 1.59
N LEU A 139 6.63 12.93 2.61
CA LEU A 139 6.49 13.40 3.97
C LEU A 139 7.43 12.63 4.90
N CYS A 140 8.04 13.34 5.83
CA CYS A 140 8.73 12.77 6.98
C CYS A 140 8.13 13.37 8.25
N LEU A 141 7.38 12.57 9.00
CA LEU A 141 6.75 12.97 10.25
C LEU A 141 7.59 12.47 11.42
N ASP A 142 8.12 13.40 12.24
CA ASP A 142 8.73 13.08 13.53
C ASP A 142 7.62 12.74 14.53
N LEU A 143 7.50 11.47 14.89
CA LEU A 143 6.43 10.96 15.74
C LEU A 143 6.47 11.52 17.18
N LYS A 144 7.65 11.93 17.66
CA LYS A 144 7.80 12.50 19.00
C LYS A 144 7.46 13.98 19.04
N LYS A 145 7.85 14.73 18.02
CA LYS A 145 7.66 16.19 17.97
C LYS A 145 6.38 16.60 17.26
N GLY A 146 5.82 15.71 16.41
CA GLY A 146 4.68 16.02 15.55
C GLY A 146 5.00 16.97 14.39
N THR A 147 6.28 17.20 14.11
CA THR A 147 6.69 18.09 13.01
C THR A 147 6.80 17.33 11.71
N VAL A 148 6.33 17.94 10.61
CA VAL A 148 6.38 17.35 9.28
C VAL A 148 7.39 18.09 8.40
N GLN A 149 8.30 17.34 7.80
CA GLN A 149 9.15 17.80 6.71
C GLN A 149 8.55 17.31 5.39
N LYS A 150 8.56 18.19 4.38
CA LYS A 150 8.02 17.91 3.06
C LYS A 150 9.14 17.95 2.03
N THR A 151 9.15 16.99 1.12
CA THR A 151 10.06 16.96 -0.02
C THR A 151 9.26 17.06 -1.30
N GLN A 152 9.53 18.12 -2.08
CA GLN A 152 9.00 18.32 -3.42
C GLN A 152 10.09 18.05 -4.46
N PHE A 153 9.69 17.60 -5.64
CA PHE A 153 10.59 17.33 -6.74
C PHE A 153 10.26 18.25 -7.92
N ASP A 154 11.26 18.91 -8.47
CA ASP A 154 11.08 19.98 -9.47
C ASP A 154 10.37 19.53 -10.75
N ASP A 155 10.57 18.28 -11.20
CA ASP A 155 9.99 17.75 -12.43
C ASP A 155 8.67 16.98 -12.21
N VAL A 156 8.23 16.82 -10.99
CA VAL A 156 7.00 16.09 -10.65
C VAL A 156 5.79 17.01 -10.78
N ASP A 157 4.79 16.57 -11.55
CA ASP A 157 3.45 17.14 -11.60
C ASP A 157 2.52 16.42 -10.62
N MET A 158 2.53 15.09 -10.65
CA MET A 158 1.70 14.28 -9.78
C MET A 158 2.41 12.97 -9.40
N LEU A 159 2.45 12.67 -8.09
CA LEU A 159 2.82 11.33 -7.61
C LEU A 159 1.66 10.35 -7.88
N LEU A 160 1.97 9.21 -8.42
CA LEU A 160 0.98 8.19 -8.78
C LEU A 160 1.03 6.97 -7.86
N ASP A 161 2.24 6.55 -7.49
CA ASP A 161 2.47 5.48 -6.55
C ASP A 161 3.83 5.62 -5.88
N VAL A 162 3.94 5.19 -4.62
CA VAL A 162 5.19 5.19 -3.85
C VAL A 162 5.32 3.87 -3.11
N VAL A 163 6.37 3.14 -3.38
CA VAL A 163 6.73 1.91 -2.66
C VAL A 163 7.97 2.17 -1.82
N PHE A 164 7.90 1.89 -0.53
CA PHE A 164 9.03 2.00 0.38
C PHE A 164 9.72 0.66 0.55
N ASP A 165 11.04 0.65 0.35
CA ASP A 165 11.95 -0.45 0.66
C ASP A 165 13.22 0.14 1.28
N GLU A 166 13.37 0.00 2.59
CA GLU A 166 14.36 0.71 3.41
C GLU A 166 15.78 0.68 2.82
N PRO A 167 16.44 1.83 2.65
CA PRO A 167 16.05 3.22 3.00
C PRO A 167 15.44 3.99 1.83
N PHE A 168 14.89 3.33 0.83
CA PHE A 168 14.48 3.94 -0.42
C PHE A 168 12.96 4.10 -0.53
N ALA A 169 12.55 5.18 -1.21
CA ALA A 169 11.24 5.34 -1.81
C ALA A 169 11.38 5.20 -3.33
N TYR A 170 10.66 4.25 -3.91
CA TYR A 170 10.52 4.08 -5.34
C TYR A 170 9.23 4.76 -5.77
N ILE A 171 9.36 5.80 -6.57
CA ILE A 171 8.30 6.73 -6.88
C ILE A 171 7.94 6.62 -8.35
N ILE A 172 6.66 6.34 -8.64
CA ILE A 172 6.09 6.51 -9.98
C ILE A 172 5.37 7.84 -10.01
N TYR A 173 5.68 8.67 -11.00
CA TYR A 173 5.07 9.99 -11.12
C TYR A 173 4.79 10.38 -12.57
N LEU A 174 3.89 11.34 -12.73
CA LEU A 174 3.70 12.07 -13.97
C LEU A 174 4.61 13.29 -13.94
N SER A 175 5.47 13.44 -14.96
CA SER A 175 6.32 14.63 -15.09
C SER A 175 5.52 15.81 -15.60
N LYS A 176 6.08 17.04 -15.49
CA LYS A 176 5.49 18.26 -16.05
C LYS A 176 5.32 18.22 -17.58
N GLU A 177 6.00 17.29 -18.25
CA GLU A 177 5.84 17.01 -19.68
C GLU A 177 4.78 15.91 -19.96
N TYR A 178 4.02 15.49 -18.95
CA TYR A 178 3.01 14.42 -19.00
C TYR A 178 3.57 13.06 -19.41
N ALA A 179 4.80 12.77 -19.02
CA ALA A 179 5.42 11.46 -19.20
C ALA A 179 5.45 10.67 -17.89
N TYR A 180 5.12 9.38 -17.93
CA TYR A 180 5.33 8.48 -16.81
C TYR A 180 6.82 8.24 -16.58
N THR A 181 7.26 8.48 -15.36
CA THR A 181 8.67 8.42 -14.98
C THR A 181 8.82 7.77 -13.62
N GLY A 182 9.91 7.03 -13.43
CA GLY A 182 10.31 6.43 -12.16
C GLY A 182 11.47 7.18 -11.53
N MET A 183 11.49 7.28 -10.21
CA MET A 183 12.59 7.84 -9.43
C MET A 183 12.84 7.00 -8.18
N LYS A 184 14.11 6.77 -7.86
CA LYS A 184 14.54 6.17 -6.60
C LYS A 184 15.09 7.27 -5.69
N TYR A 185 14.50 7.42 -4.52
CA TYR A 185 14.89 8.45 -3.56
C TYR A 185 15.31 7.82 -2.24
N ASN A 186 16.52 8.14 -1.77
CA ASN A 186 16.97 7.72 -0.46
C ASN A 186 16.40 8.68 0.60
N VAL A 187 15.43 8.22 1.38
CA VAL A 187 14.71 9.05 2.34
C VAL A 187 15.58 9.46 3.53
N LEU A 188 16.56 8.62 3.91
CA LEU A 188 17.47 8.94 5.02
C LEU A 188 18.58 9.89 4.59
N ALA A 189 19.14 9.68 3.40
CA ALA A 189 20.19 10.55 2.83
C ALA A 189 19.63 11.80 2.13
N GLN A 190 18.32 11.89 1.94
CA GLN A 190 17.59 12.98 1.29
C GLN A 190 18.12 13.32 -0.13
N ARG A 191 18.30 12.30 -0.95
CA ARG A 191 18.82 12.48 -2.32
C ARG A 191 18.23 11.47 -3.29
N VAL A 192 18.16 11.87 -4.56
CA VAL A 192 17.83 10.98 -5.67
C VAL A 192 19.02 10.07 -5.93
N GLU A 193 18.74 8.78 -6.14
CA GLU A 193 19.71 7.77 -6.53
C GLU A 193 19.51 7.37 -7.99
N ASP A 194 20.58 6.93 -8.65
CA ASP A 194 20.51 6.45 -10.02
C ASP A 194 19.79 5.09 -10.07
N ALA A 195 18.74 4.98 -10.89
CA ALA A 195 17.93 3.78 -11.03
C ALA A 195 17.42 3.57 -12.47
N PRO A 196 18.33 3.40 -13.45
CA PRO A 196 17.96 3.37 -14.87
C PRO A 196 17.03 2.20 -15.22
N VAL A 197 17.13 1.06 -14.53
CA VAL A 197 16.26 -0.11 -14.74
C VAL A 197 14.84 0.22 -14.29
N PHE A 198 14.67 0.88 -13.13
CA PHE A 198 13.36 1.32 -12.64
C PHE A 198 12.71 2.33 -13.59
N GLU A 199 13.46 3.34 -14.01
CA GLU A 199 12.97 4.32 -14.98
C GLU A 199 12.53 3.66 -16.29
N ALA A 200 13.31 2.70 -16.79
CA ALA A 200 12.99 1.97 -18.03
C ALA A 200 11.71 1.15 -17.87
N MET A 201 11.53 0.46 -16.73
CA MET A 201 10.32 -0.27 -16.40
C MET A 201 9.08 0.64 -16.42
N VAL A 202 9.12 1.76 -15.72
CA VAL A 202 7.98 2.71 -15.65
C VAL A 202 7.64 3.25 -17.03
N LYS A 203 8.63 3.60 -17.84
CA LYS A 203 8.42 4.04 -19.23
C LYS A 203 7.80 2.96 -20.11
N GLU A 204 8.20 1.69 -19.94
CA GLU A 204 7.59 0.56 -20.66
C GLU A 204 6.13 0.36 -20.26
N LEU A 205 5.84 0.36 -18.96
CA LEU A 205 4.47 0.22 -18.43
C LEU A 205 3.55 1.33 -18.93
N GLY A 206 4.02 2.58 -18.93
CA GLY A 206 3.29 3.72 -19.48
C GLY A 206 2.97 3.56 -20.97
N LYS A 207 3.92 3.03 -21.78
CA LYS A 207 3.68 2.74 -23.21
C LYS A 207 2.65 1.63 -23.44
N LYS A 208 2.57 0.66 -22.54
CA LYS A 208 1.55 -0.40 -22.57
C LYS A 208 0.15 0.09 -22.21
N GLY A 209 0.03 1.31 -21.68
CA GLY A 209 -1.25 1.94 -21.34
C GLY A 209 -1.90 1.40 -20.06
N TYR A 210 -1.12 0.79 -19.17
CA TYR A 210 -1.63 0.38 -17.88
C TYR A 210 -1.98 1.59 -17.01
N ASN A 211 -3.03 1.44 -16.19
CA ASN A 211 -3.31 2.41 -15.14
C ASN A 211 -2.19 2.35 -14.09
N MET A 212 -1.41 3.41 -13.97
CA MET A 212 -0.24 3.44 -13.08
C MET A 212 -0.63 3.68 -11.61
N ILE A 213 -1.90 3.97 -11.32
CA ILE A 213 -2.39 4.19 -9.96
C ILE A 213 -2.91 2.87 -9.36
N THR A 214 -3.69 2.10 -10.13
CA THR A 214 -4.36 0.89 -9.62
C THR A 214 -4.09 -0.36 -10.47
N GLY A 215 -3.70 -0.21 -11.72
CA GLY A 215 -3.53 -1.31 -12.67
C GLY A 215 -2.17 -2.00 -12.59
N VAL A 216 -1.25 -1.54 -11.77
CA VAL A 216 0.09 -2.12 -11.59
C VAL A 216 0.52 -2.01 -10.14
N ARG A 217 1.13 -3.06 -9.60
CA ARG A 217 1.93 -3.00 -8.37
C ARG A 217 3.28 -3.59 -8.64
N PHE A 218 4.31 -2.99 -8.08
CA PHE A 218 5.68 -3.43 -8.26
C PHE A 218 6.41 -3.53 -6.92
N TYR A 219 7.51 -4.26 -6.92
CA TYR A 219 8.43 -4.34 -5.80
C TYR A 219 9.87 -4.54 -6.29
N PRO A 220 10.83 -3.89 -5.64
CA PRO A 220 12.24 -4.12 -5.90
C PRO A 220 12.67 -5.48 -5.37
N CYS A 221 13.63 -6.12 -6.01
CA CYS A 221 14.28 -7.32 -5.51
C CYS A 221 15.73 -7.40 -5.99
N MET A 222 16.51 -8.24 -5.33
CA MET A 222 17.90 -8.46 -5.69
C MET A 222 18.06 -9.82 -6.37
N LYS A 223 18.79 -9.86 -7.48
CA LYS A 223 19.14 -11.09 -8.19
C LYS A 223 20.59 -11.01 -8.64
N GLU A 224 21.41 -11.94 -8.16
CA GLU A 224 22.85 -11.97 -8.52
C GLU A 224 23.54 -10.61 -8.31
N ASP A 225 23.31 -9.98 -7.15
CA ASP A 225 23.81 -8.65 -6.77
C ASP A 225 23.33 -7.48 -7.65
N LYS A 226 22.33 -7.70 -8.50
CA LYS A 226 21.69 -6.66 -9.31
C LYS A 226 20.29 -6.35 -8.79
N GLU A 227 19.96 -5.08 -8.77
CA GLU A 227 18.59 -4.64 -8.52
C GLU A 227 17.74 -4.90 -9.75
N ILE A 228 16.65 -5.62 -9.56
CA ILE A 228 15.62 -5.90 -10.55
C ILE A 228 14.26 -5.55 -9.98
N TYR A 229 13.24 -5.49 -10.82
CA TYR A 229 11.89 -5.16 -10.40
C TYR A 229 10.94 -6.26 -10.84
N ARG A 230 10.05 -6.65 -9.93
CA ARG A 230 8.92 -7.49 -10.29
C ARG A 230 7.66 -6.65 -10.23
N TYR A 231 6.75 -6.89 -11.15
CA TYR A 231 5.47 -6.19 -11.15
C TYR A 231 4.33 -7.11 -11.53
N VAL A 232 3.15 -6.85 -10.94
CA VAL A 232 1.90 -7.47 -11.28
C VAL A 232 1.04 -6.50 -12.08
N CYS A 233 0.40 -7.00 -13.11
CA CYS A 233 -0.51 -6.25 -13.97
C CYS A 233 -1.59 -7.19 -14.53
N PRO A 234 -2.63 -6.71 -15.24
CA PRO A 234 -3.68 -7.56 -15.78
C PRO A 234 -3.19 -8.73 -16.64
N ASP A 235 -2.04 -8.59 -17.29
CA ASP A 235 -1.45 -9.62 -18.15
C ASP A 235 -0.63 -10.68 -17.39
N GLY A 236 -0.40 -10.51 -16.09
CA GLY A 236 0.33 -11.44 -15.24
C GLY A 236 1.37 -10.81 -14.34
N VAL A 237 2.33 -11.64 -13.88
CA VAL A 237 3.49 -11.19 -13.11
C VAL A 237 4.72 -11.23 -14.00
N PHE A 238 5.51 -10.17 -13.94
CA PHE A 238 6.69 -9.98 -14.76
C PHE A 238 7.91 -9.64 -13.89
N GLU A 239 9.09 -10.04 -14.36
CA GLU A 239 10.40 -9.59 -13.90
C GLU A 239 10.94 -8.60 -14.94
N PHE A 240 11.51 -7.49 -14.48
CA PHE A 240 12.13 -6.47 -15.32
C PHE A 240 13.57 -6.25 -14.89
N ASP A 241 14.48 -6.37 -15.86
CA ASP A 241 15.90 -6.13 -15.69
C ASP A 241 16.47 -5.32 -16.88
N ASP A 242 17.79 -5.26 -17.01
CA ASP A 242 18.49 -4.58 -18.13
C ASP A 242 18.09 -5.11 -19.52
N SER A 243 17.56 -6.33 -19.62
CA SER A 243 17.13 -6.94 -20.89
C SER A 243 15.65 -6.67 -21.22
N GLY A 244 14.91 -6.07 -20.31
CA GLY A 244 13.49 -5.74 -20.43
C GLY A 244 12.58 -6.67 -19.62
N SER A 245 11.29 -6.71 -19.95
CA SER A 245 10.29 -7.47 -19.19
C SER A 245 10.21 -8.93 -19.63
N LYS A 246 10.19 -9.84 -18.65
CA LYS A 246 9.94 -11.27 -18.81
C LYS A 246 8.76 -11.69 -17.94
N LYS A 247 7.78 -12.39 -18.51
CA LYS A 247 6.70 -13.00 -17.73
C LYS A 247 7.21 -14.14 -16.88
N ILE A 248 6.88 -14.14 -15.58
CA ILE A 248 7.33 -15.12 -14.59
C ILE A 248 6.17 -15.83 -13.86
N SER A 249 4.94 -15.66 -14.30
CA SER A 249 3.78 -16.40 -13.78
C SER A 249 3.28 -17.40 -14.82
N ALA A 250 3.00 -18.63 -14.41
CA ALA A 250 2.38 -19.65 -15.26
C ALA A 250 0.91 -19.28 -15.54
N SER A 251 0.20 -18.81 -14.50
CA SER A 251 -1.20 -18.43 -14.57
C SER A 251 -1.48 -17.30 -13.58
N VAL A 252 -2.61 -16.63 -13.77
CA VAL A 252 -3.13 -15.62 -12.86
C VAL A 252 -4.60 -15.95 -12.52
N PRO A 253 -5.08 -15.59 -11.32
CA PRO A 253 -6.43 -15.97 -10.87
C PRO A 253 -7.56 -15.13 -11.49
N TRP A 254 -7.23 -14.01 -12.16
CA TRP A 254 -8.22 -13.15 -12.83
C TRP A 254 -8.37 -13.46 -14.32
N GLY A 255 -9.52 -13.15 -14.87
CA GLY A 255 -9.84 -13.36 -16.29
C GLY A 255 -9.31 -12.25 -17.19
N LYS A 256 -8.99 -12.57 -18.45
CA LYS A 256 -8.47 -11.61 -19.45
C LYS A 256 -9.36 -10.40 -19.72
N ASN A 257 -10.67 -10.49 -19.41
CA ASN A 257 -11.66 -9.44 -19.64
C ASN A 257 -12.20 -8.85 -18.34
N GLU A 258 -11.55 -9.13 -17.22
CA GLU A 258 -11.90 -8.54 -15.94
C GLU A 258 -11.13 -7.24 -15.76
N GLU A 259 -11.84 -6.20 -15.30
CA GLU A 259 -11.19 -5.00 -14.79
C GLU A 259 -10.65 -5.32 -13.40
N VAL A 260 -9.36 -5.21 -13.24
CA VAL A 260 -8.65 -5.56 -11.99
C VAL A 260 -7.84 -4.35 -11.54
N ASP A 261 -8.08 -3.95 -10.30
CA ASP A 261 -7.30 -2.95 -9.59
C ASP A 261 -6.47 -3.66 -8.50
N PHE A 262 -5.16 -3.52 -8.58
CA PHE A 262 -4.23 -4.12 -7.63
C PHE A 262 -4.00 -3.18 -6.46
N GLU A 263 -4.26 -3.66 -5.26
CA GLU A 263 -4.08 -2.89 -4.04
C GLU A 263 -2.68 -3.14 -3.45
N LYS A 264 -2.23 -4.41 -3.44
CA LYS A 264 -0.93 -4.77 -2.89
C LYS A 264 -0.38 -6.06 -3.49
N ALA A 265 0.94 -6.15 -3.54
CA ALA A 265 1.67 -7.38 -3.83
C ALA A 265 2.75 -7.59 -2.77
N GLU A 266 2.78 -8.79 -2.17
CA GLU A 266 3.72 -9.17 -1.12
C GLU A 266 4.47 -10.44 -1.51
N VAL A 267 5.79 -10.44 -1.32
CA VAL A 267 6.64 -11.61 -1.60
C VAL A 267 6.53 -12.61 -0.46
N ILE A 268 6.02 -13.81 -0.74
CA ILE A 268 6.02 -14.92 0.22
C ILE A 268 7.37 -15.65 0.17
N SER A 269 7.86 -15.90 -1.04
CA SER A 269 9.15 -16.54 -1.32
C SER A 269 9.60 -16.21 -2.74
N ASP A 270 10.79 -16.66 -3.13
CA ASP A 270 11.28 -16.49 -4.51
C ASP A 270 10.36 -17.11 -5.57
N GLU A 271 9.51 -18.07 -5.17
CA GLU A 271 8.60 -18.83 -6.04
C GLU A 271 7.13 -18.42 -5.87
N LYS A 272 6.79 -17.54 -4.92
CA LYS A 272 5.40 -17.25 -4.55
C LYS A 272 5.18 -15.78 -4.23
N LEU A 273 4.12 -15.24 -4.79
CA LEU A 273 3.64 -13.88 -4.57
C LEU A 273 2.21 -13.90 -4.06
N LEU A 274 1.93 -13.14 -3.01
CA LEU A 274 0.58 -12.85 -2.56
C LEU A 274 0.10 -11.56 -3.24
N VAL A 275 -1.09 -11.58 -3.81
CA VAL A 275 -1.68 -10.39 -4.45
C VAL A 275 -3.04 -10.12 -3.86
N TYR A 276 -3.21 -8.92 -3.33
CA TYR A 276 -4.50 -8.36 -2.95
C TYR A 276 -5.00 -7.46 -4.07
N TYR A 277 -6.20 -7.72 -4.55
CA TYR A 277 -6.81 -6.98 -5.65
C TYR A 277 -8.33 -6.93 -5.55
N THR A 278 -8.90 -5.91 -6.17
CA THR A 278 -10.34 -5.81 -6.43
C THR A 278 -10.59 -6.06 -7.90
N GLY A 279 -11.75 -6.58 -8.22
CA GLY A 279 -12.10 -6.82 -9.62
C GLY A 279 -13.58 -6.74 -9.87
N SER A 280 -13.94 -6.60 -11.15
CA SER A 280 -15.33 -6.62 -11.58
C SER A 280 -15.54 -7.58 -12.74
N SER A 281 -16.58 -8.41 -12.63
CA SER A 281 -17.05 -9.29 -13.70
C SER A 281 -18.54 -9.05 -13.94
N GLY A 282 -18.85 -8.33 -14.97
CA GLY A 282 -20.23 -7.91 -15.29
C GLY A 282 -20.79 -6.93 -14.26
N LYS A 283 -21.75 -7.36 -13.43
CA LYS A 283 -22.37 -6.53 -12.37
C LYS A 283 -21.82 -6.82 -10.98
N ASN A 284 -20.94 -7.81 -10.84
CA ASN A 284 -20.42 -8.24 -9.55
C ASN A 284 -19.03 -7.68 -9.36
N SER A 285 -18.82 -6.97 -8.25
CA SER A 285 -17.50 -6.60 -7.76
C SER A 285 -17.06 -7.58 -6.68
N TYR A 286 -15.76 -7.80 -6.57
CA TYR A 286 -15.17 -8.69 -5.58
C TYR A 286 -13.83 -8.14 -5.10
N MET A 287 -13.44 -8.58 -3.90
CA MET A 287 -12.10 -8.38 -3.31
C MET A 287 -11.48 -9.76 -3.13
N ARG A 288 -10.22 -9.93 -3.49
CA ARG A 288 -9.52 -11.21 -3.37
C ARG A 288 -8.08 -11.03 -2.93
N ILE A 289 -7.62 -12.07 -2.24
CA ILE A 289 -6.21 -12.31 -1.97
C ILE A 289 -5.89 -13.68 -2.54
N ASP A 290 -5.01 -13.73 -3.51
CA ASP A 290 -4.60 -14.98 -4.15
C ASP A 290 -3.07 -15.14 -4.11
N GLU A 291 -2.64 -16.38 -3.98
CA GLU A 291 -1.25 -16.78 -4.11
C GLU A 291 -0.96 -17.09 -5.58
N ILE A 292 0.10 -16.54 -6.12
CA ILE A 292 0.54 -16.76 -7.49
C ILE A 292 1.88 -17.47 -7.46
N ASP A 293 1.93 -18.66 -8.09
CA ASP A 293 3.19 -19.36 -8.32
C ASP A 293 4.01 -18.65 -9.40
N LEU A 294 5.28 -18.39 -9.09
CA LEU A 294 6.24 -17.83 -10.01
C LEU A 294 7.03 -18.97 -10.66
N GLU A 295 7.24 -18.89 -11.98
CA GLU A 295 8.03 -19.88 -12.71
C GLU A 295 9.47 -19.85 -12.22
N LYS A 296 10.02 -21.04 -11.92
CA LYS A 296 11.44 -21.19 -11.67
C LYS A 296 12.20 -20.76 -12.90
N ASN A 297 13.06 -19.76 -12.77
CA ASN A 297 14.08 -19.52 -13.77
C ASN A 297 15.09 -20.68 -13.68
N GLU A 298 14.91 -21.71 -14.49
CA GLU A 298 15.98 -22.65 -14.76
C GLU A 298 17.13 -21.87 -15.42
N SER A 299 18.16 -21.60 -14.62
CA SER A 299 19.40 -20.95 -15.02
C SER A 299 20.25 -21.86 -15.89
#